data_d5aa1f223420f82a91a2228ed77ece5c
#
_entry.id   d5aa1f223420f82a91a2228ed77ece5c
#
_cell.length_a   1.000
_cell.length_b   1.000
_cell.length_c   1.000
_cell.angle_alpha   90.00
_cell.angle_beta   90.00
_cell.angle_gamma   90.00
#
_symmetry.space_group_name_H-M   'P 1'
#
loop_
_entity.id
_entity.type
_entity.pdbx_description
1 polymer ?
#
loop_
_entity_poly.entity_id
_entity_poly.type
_entity_poly.pdbx_seq_one_letter_code
_entity_poly.pdbx_strand_id
1 'polypeptide(L)'
;MKKIAPLLIAALALSFGVIYYTSLDPLPGPSENAPESKIVLGFAQLGAESEWRTASSESVQRAARKYGIELMFENAQQKQENQIKAIRSFIAHRVDVIAFSPVVESGWDNVLMEARAAGIPVILVDRKIETGLKDVYISFLGSDFLEEGRKAGRWLRSKFGDTTGDVIIVELRGTEGASPTKGRDEGFREILSDDLRFKIVRSLSGDFMRSKGRETMEHILSEYYAPSEGRDIDVIFAHNDDMAMGAMEALERRGIKPGQDIVMISVDAQRSALEALKAGQLNCVVECTPYFGDQLMQLVAALASGREIPPAIYSEETIFTEDDPPENLPEREY
;
A
#
# COMPACT_ATOMS: atom_id res chain seq x y z
N MET A 1 -4.21 63.52 26.43
CA MET A 1 -4.83 62.85 25.28
C MET A 1 -3.77 62.02 24.57
N LYS A 2 -3.69 60.72 24.86
CA LYS A 2 -2.72 59.80 24.25
C LYS A 2 -3.41 59.00 23.16
N LYS A 3 -2.92 59.10 21.91
CA LYS A 3 -3.41 58.35 20.75
C LYS A 3 -2.78 56.97 20.78
N ILE A 4 -3.61 55.94 20.82
CA ILE A 4 -3.22 54.52 20.69
C ILE A 4 -3.33 54.18 19.20
N ALA A 5 -2.21 53.74 18.59
CA ALA A 5 -2.19 53.20 17.24
C ALA A 5 -2.56 51.70 17.27
N PRO A 6 -3.34 51.21 16.32
CA PRO A 6 -3.61 49.80 16.26
C PRO A 6 -2.45 49.02 15.59
N LEU A 7 -2.00 47.96 16.26
CA LEU A 7 -1.07 46.99 15.71
C LEU A 7 -1.82 46.13 14.66
N LEU A 8 -1.34 46.17 13.43
CA LEU A 8 -1.75 45.21 12.39
C LEU A 8 -1.02 43.88 12.62
N ILE A 9 -1.73 42.87 13.08
CA ILE A 9 -1.25 41.49 13.10
C ILE A 9 -1.52 40.92 11.72
N ALA A 10 -0.46 40.74 10.93
CA ALA A 10 -0.51 39.96 9.68
C ALA A 10 -0.59 38.47 10.04
N ALA A 11 -1.78 37.89 9.85
CA ALA A 11 -1.95 36.44 9.93
C ALA A 11 -1.32 35.81 8.69
N LEU A 12 -0.20 35.12 8.85
CA LEU A 12 0.32 34.19 7.85
C LEU A 12 -0.65 33.00 7.78
N ALA A 13 -1.41 32.91 6.70
CA ALA A 13 -2.19 31.72 6.38
C ALA A 13 -1.22 30.63 5.89
N LEU A 14 -0.82 29.75 6.78
CA LEU A 14 -0.25 28.46 6.43
C LEU A 14 -1.38 27.61 5.82
N SER A 15 -1.36 27.44 4.52
CA SER A 15 -2.24 26.51 3.82
C SER A 15 -1.79 25.07 4.13
N PHE A 16 -2.23 24.54 5.26
CA PHE A 16 -2.24 23.11 5.49
C PHE A 16 -3.31 22.52 4.57
N GLY A 17 -2.89 21.64 3.64
CA GLY A 17 -3.82 20.83 2.86
C GLY A 17 -4.60 19.95 3.85
N VAL A 18 -5.89 20.23 4.00
CA VAL A 18 -6.80 19.42 4.80
C VAL A 18 -7.02 18.12 4.05
N ILE A 19 -6.43 17.02 4.54
CA ILE A 19 -6.74 15.67 4.08
C ILE A 19 -8.14 15.35 4.63
N TYR A 20 -9.14 15.34 3.75
CA TYR A 20 -10.50 15.00 4.15
C TYR A 20 -10.63 13.48 4.27
N TYR A 21 -10.70 12.99 5.51
CA TYR A 21 -11.31 11.69 5.82
C TYR A 21 -12.82 11.89 5.80
N THR A 22 -13.48 11.56 4.69
CA THR A 22 -14.93 11.62 4.63
C THR A 22 -15.49 10.21 4.56
N SER A 23 -16.26 9.81 5.56
CA SER A 23 -17.23 8.75 5.39
C SER A 23 -18.26 9.24 4.36
N LEU A 24 -18.36 8.57 3.23
CA LEU A 24 -19.42 8.85 2.27
C LEU A 24 -20.75 8.50 2.94
N ASP A 25 -21.73 9.40 2.87
CA ASP A 25 -23.08 9.09 3.30
C ASP A 25 -23.58 7.83 2.59
N PRO A 26 -24.28 6.93 3.28
CA PRO A 26 -24.82 5.73 2.66
C PRO A 26 -25.70 6.11 1.46
N LEU A 27 -25.46 5.42 0.33
CA LEU A 27 -26.26 5.63 -0.88
C LEU A 27 -27.74 5.42 -0.56
N PRO A 28 -28.66 6.27 -1.06
CA PRO A 28 -30.09 5.95 -1.05
C PRO A 28 -30.27 4.62 -1.79
N GLY A 29 -31.11 3.76 -1.23
CA GLY A 29 -31.46 2.48 -1.84
C GLY A 29 -31.96 2.64 -3.27
N PRO A 30 -31.94 1.59 -4.09
CA PRO A 30 -32.34 1.66 -5.50
C PRO A 30 -33.75 2.24 -5.63
N SER A 31 -33.90 3.22 -6.50
CA SER A 31 -35.21 3.79 -6.88
C SER A 31 -35.97 2.76 -7.72
N GLU A 32 -37.17 2.39 -7.30
CA GLU A 32 -37.98 1.31 -7.89
C GLU A 32 -38.46 1.53 -9.35
N ASN A 33 -38.10 2.63 -10.04
CA ASN A 33 -38.74 3.02 -11.31
C ASN A 33 -37.82 3.54 -12.42
N ALA A 34 -36.53 3.15 -12.50
CA ALA A 34 -35.72 3.41 -13.69
C ALA A 34 -35.41 2.10 -14.42
N PRO A 35 -35.38 2.03 -15.78
CA PRO A 35 -34.81 0.89 -16.48
C PRO A 35 -33.32 0.84 -16.12
N GLU A 36 -32.94 -0.10 -15.27
CA GLU A 36 -31.58 -0.27 -14.79
C GLU A 36 -30.66 -0.70 -15.95
N SER A 37 -30.06 0.27 -16.64
CA SER A 37 -28.78 -0.04 -17.29
C SER A 37 -27.80 -0.40 -16.19
N LYS A 38 -27.40 -1.68 -16.14
CA LYS A 38 -26.40 -2.13 -15.17
C LYS A 38 -25.14 -1.30 -15.34
N ILE A 39 -24.63 -0.76 -14.24
CA ILE A 39 -23.33 -0.08 -14.23
C ILE A 39 -22.27 -1.12 -14.53
N VAL A 40 -21.38 -0.84 -15.48
CA VAL A 40 -20.27 -1.71 -15.89
C VAL A 40 -18.95 -1.11 -15.42
N LEU A 41 -18.22 -1.84 -14.57
CA LEU A 41 -16.88 -1.48 -14.11
C LEU A 41 -15.84 -2.36 -14.81
N GLY A 42 -14.89 -1.75 -15.51
CA GLY A 42 -13.66 -2.43 -15.95
C GLY A 42 -12.60 -2.35 -14.85
N PHE A 43 -12.15 -3.48 -14.32
CA PHE A 43 -11.10 -3.52 -13.30
C PHE A 43 -9.88 -4.31 -13.78
N ALA A 44 -8.72 -3.63 -13.94
CA ALA A 44 -7.46 -4.27 -14.30
C ALA A 44 -6.56 -4.47 -13.08
N GLN A 45 -6.57 -5.69 -12.51
CA GLN A 45 -5.68 -6.08 -11.43
C GLN A 45 -4.28 -6.35 -11.97
N LEU A 46 -3.24 -5.95 -11.20
CA LEU A 46 -1.86 -6.13 -11.65
C LEU A 46 -1.40 -7.60 -11.67
N GLY A 47 -1.85 -8.43 -10.72
CA GLY A 47 -1.41 -9.81 -10.59
C GLY A 47 -2.08 -10.54 -9.43
N ALA A 48 -1.39 -11.54 -8.91
CA ALA A 48 -1.70 -12.30 -7.69
C ALA A 48 -0.37 -12.69 -7.01
N GLU A 49 0.48 -11.70 -6.77
CA GLU A 49 1.84 -11.88 -6.27
C GLU A 49 1.92 -12.19 -4.77
N SER A 50 0.85 -11.90 -4.03
CA SER A 50 0.78 -12.00 -2.58
C SER A 50 -0.62 -12.44 -2.12
N GLU A 51 -0.73 -12.92 -0.88
CA GLU A 51 -2.04 -13.20 -0.25
C GLU A 51 -2.87 -11.91 -0.14
N TRP A 52 -2.23 -10.79 0.20
CA TRP A 52 -2.85 -9.48 0.21
C TRP A 52 -3.51 -9.12 -1.14
N ARG A 53 -2.81 -9.35 -2.25
CA ARG A 53 -3.33 -9.06 -3.59
C ARG A 53 -4.52 -9.94 -3.96
N THR A 54 -4.49 -11.19 -3.54
CA THR A 54 -5.61 -12.11 -3.72
C THR A 54 -6.84 -11.61 -2.96
N ALA A 55 -6.68 -11.23 -1.69
CA ALA A 55 -7.75 -10.68 -0.87
C ALA A 55 -8.31 -9.36 -1.44
N SER A 56 -7.44 -8.49 -1.99
CA SER A 56 -7.86 -7.28 -2.69
C SER A 56 -8.75 -7.59 -3.90
N SER A 57 -8.35 -8.58 -4.72
CA SER A 57 -9.15 -9.02 -5.87
C SER A 57 -10.51 -9.57 -5.45
N GLU A 58 -10.54 -10.41 -4.42
CA GLU A 58 -11.78 -11.01 -3.88
C GLU A 58 -12.69 -9.94 -3.27
N SER A 59 -12.12 -8.93 -2.58
CA SER A 59 -12.86 -7.79 -2.05
C SER A 59 -13.60 -7.05 -3.15
N VAL A 60 -12.93 -6.72 -4.26
CA VAL A 60 -13.53 -6.04 -5.41
C VAL A 60 -14.63 -6.90 -6.05
N GLN A 61 -14.37 -8.19 -6.28
CA GLN A 61 -15.33 -9.10 -6.91
C GLN A 61 -16.57 -9.34 -6.03
N ARG A 62 -16.38 -9.49 -4.71
CA ARG A 62 -17.45 -9.65 -3.73
C ARG A 62 -18.33 -8.40 -3.65
N ALA A 63 -17.70 -7.23 -3.60
CA ALA A 63 -18.41 -5.96 -3.56
C ALA A 63 -19.18 -5.71 -4.87
N ALA A 64 -18.61 -5.98 -6.04
CA ALA A 64 -19.33 -5.83 -7.31
C ALA A 64 -20.64 -6.65 -7.32
N ARG A 65 -20.59 -7.92 -6.86
CA ARG A 65 -21.79 -8.74 -6.70
C ARG A 65 -22.80 -8.15 -5.71
N LYS A 66 -22.32 -7.66 -4.56
CA LYS A 66 -23.14 -7.08 -3.50
C LYS A 66 -23.89 -5.82 -3.97
N TYR A 67 -23.23 -4.98 -4.77
CA TYR A 67 -23.79 -3.72 -5.27
C TYR A 67 -24.49 -3.86 -6.64
N GLY A 68 -24.57 -5.05 -7.22
CA GLY A 68 -25.21 -5.30 -8.53
C GLY A 68 -24.47 -4.65 -9.70
N ILE A 69 -23.17 -4.36 -9.55
CA ILE A 69 -22.32 -3.78 -10.60
C ILE A 69 -21.77 -4.94 -11.46
N GLU A 70 -21.88 -4.80 -12.78
CA GLU A 70 -21.28 -5.72 -13.72
C GLU A 70 -19.77 -5.47 -13.78
N LEU A 71 -18.98 -6.49 -13.43
CA LEU A 71 -17.53 -6.38 -13.32
C LEU A 71 -16.84 -7.09 -14.48
N MET A 72 -16.14 -6.34 -15.32
CA MET A 72 -15.14 -6.86 -16.26
C MET A 72 -13.78 -6.88 -15.55
N PHE A 73 -13.38 -8.05 -15.04
CA PHE A 73 -12.15 -8.22 -14.27
C PHE A 73 -11.05 -8.85 -15.12
N GLU A 74 -9.90 -8.16 -15.23
CA GLU A 74 -8.73 -8.65 -15.94
C GLU A 74 -7.52 -8.72 -15.02
N ASN A 75 -6.82 -9.85 -15.04
CA ASN A 75 -5.56 -10.05 -14.32
C ASN A 75 -4.38 -9.92 -15.28
N ALA A 76 -3.54 -8.92 -15.05
CA ALA A 76 -2.43 -8.59 -15.95
C ALA A 76 -1.18 -9.47 -15.77
N GLN A 77 -1.16 -10.38 -14.78
CA GLN A 77 -0.03 -11.27 -14.54
C GLN A 77 1.30 -10.52 -14.34
N GLN A 78 1.23 -9.39 -13.62
CA GLN A 78 2.34 -8.48 -13.31
C GLN A 78 3.02 -7.86 -14.56
N LYS A 79 2.28 -7.76 -15.67
CA LYS A 79 2.78 -7.17 -16.91
C LYS A 79 1.99 -5.91 -17.26
N GLN A 80 2.68 -4.77 -17.31
CA GLN A 80 2.06 -3.50 -17.66
C GLN A 80 1.38 -3.54 -19.04
N GLU A 81 2.00 -4.21 -20.02
CA GLU A 81 1.41 -4.35 -21.34
C GLU A 81 0.05 -5.06 -21.34
N ASN A 82 -0.17 -6.00 -20.40
CA ASN A 82 -1.45 -6.66 -20.26
C ASN A 82 -2.48 -5.72 -19.61
N GLN A 83 -2.10 -4.90 -18.63
CA GLN A 83 -2.99 -3.88 -18.08
C GLN A 83 -3.40 -2.85 -19.14
N ILE A 84 -2.45 -2.39 -19.96
CA ILE A 84 -2.74 -1.46 -21.07
C ILE A 84 -3.72 -2.10 -22.05
N LYS A 85 -3.56 -3.39 -22.38
CA LYS A 85 -4.51 -4.11 -23.23
C LYS A 85 -5.89 -4.23 -22.58
N ALA A 86 -5.95 -4.52 -21.28
CA ALA A 86 -7.19 -4.61 -20.53
C ALA A 86 -7.93 -3.25 -20.53
N ILE A 87 -7.24 -2.15 -20.24
CA ILE A 87 -7.82 -0.80 -20.25
C ILE A 87 -8.37 -0.47 -21.66
N ARG A 88 -7.65 -0.77 -22.74
CA ARG A 88 -8.13 -0.57 -24.12
C ARG A 88 -9.35 -1.45 -24.43
N SER A 89 -9.41 -2.67 -23.90
CA SER A 89 -10.58 -3.54 -24.01
C SER A 89 -11.79 -2.91 -23.32
N PHE A 90 -11.62 -2.36 -22.09
CA PHE A 90 -12.68 -1.66 -21.38
C PHE A 90 -13.19 -0.43 -22.12
N ILE A 91 -12.28 0.35 -22.73
CA ILE A 91 -12.65 1.49 -23.60
C ILE A 91 -13.49 1.02 -24.79
N ALA A 92 -13.08 -0.07 -25.47
CA ALA A 92 -13.80 -0.62 -26.61
C ALA A 92 -15.19 -1.15 -26.24
N HIS A 93 -15.35 -1.71 -25.04
CA HIS A 93 -16.64 -2.15 -24.49
C HIS A 93 -17.50 -1.02 -23.90
N ARG A 94 -16.96 0.22 -23.85
CA ARG A 94 -17.63 1.40 -23.31
C ARG A 94 -18.14 1.19 -21.88
N VAL A 95 -17.26 0.67 -21.00
CA VAL A 95 -17.59 0.56 -19.58
C VAL A 95 -17.88 1.94 -18.97
N ASP A 96 -18.68 2.01 -17.91
CA ASP A 96 -19.03 3.27 -17.26
C ASP A 96 -17.86 3.87 -16.47
N VAL A 97 -17.03 3.01 -15.86
CA VAL A 97 -15.86 3.41 -15.07
C VAL A 97 -14.73 2.40 -15.31
N ILE A 98 -13.50 2.89 -15.39
CA ILE A 98 -12.30 2.06 -15.35
C ILE A 98 -11.64 2.23 -13.99
N ALA A 99 -11.28 1.12 -13.32
CA ALA A 99 -10.41 1.15 -12.16
C ALA A 99 -9.22 0.21 -12.35
N PHE A 100 -8.06 0.54 -11.84
CA PHE A 100 -6.92 -0.35 -11.92
C PHE A 100 -5.88 -0.10 -10.83
N SER A 101 -5.12 -1.16 -10.49
CA SER A 101 -3.98 -1.10 -9.60
C SER A 101 -2.70 -1.19 -10.44
N PRO A 102 -1.94 -0.09 -10.64
CA PRO A 102 -0.81 -0.06 -11.59
C PRO A 102 0.32 -1.02 -11.19
N VAL A 103 0.94 -1.71 -12.14
CA VAL A 103 2.15 -2.52 -11.89
C VAL A 103 3.31 -1.62 -11.47
N VAL A 104 3.52 -0.52 -12.20
CA VAL A 104 4.56 0.49 -11.97
C VAL A 104 3.97 1.89 -12.10
N GLU A 105 4.71 2.92 -11.64
CA GLU A 105 4.21 4.30 -11.64
C GLU A 105 4.17 4.96 -13.03
N SER A 106 5.04 4.60 -13.95
CA SER A 106 5.22 5.30 -15.24
C SER A 106 4.63 4.54 -16.44
N GLY A 107 4.48 5.26 -17.57
CA GLY A 107 4.11 4.67 -18.87
C GLY A 107 2.60 4.56 -19.12
N TRP A 108 1.77 5.28 -18.39
CA TRP A 108 0.31 5.20 -18.45
C TRP A 108 -0.34 6.29 -19.32
N ASP A 109 0.37 7.38 -19.61
CA ASP A 109 -0.16 8.60 -20.20
C ASP A 109 -1.00 8.34 -21.46
N ASN A 110 -0.50 7.52 -22.39
CA ASN A 110 -1.17 7.25 -23.66
C ASN A 110 -2.53 6.58 -23.45
N VAL A 111 -2.59 5.49 -22.69
CA VAL A 111 -3.85 4.73 -22.50
C VAL A 111 -4.85 5.50 -21.63
N LEU A 112 -4.38 6.34 -20.71
CA LEU A 112 -5.25 7.19 -19.91
C LEU A 112 -5.80 8.38 -20.72
N MET A 113 -5.03 8.92 -21.66
CA MET A 113 -5.56 9.89 -22.64
C MET A 113 -6.61 9.24 -23.54
N GLU A 114 -6.44 7.97 -23.96
CA GLU A 114 -7.45 7.21 -24.71
C GLU A 114 -8.75 7.08 -23.90
N ALA A 115 -8.68 6.71 -22.61
CA ALA A 115 -9.85 6.62 -21.71
C ALA A 115 -10.54 7.98 -21.56
N ARG A 116 -9.77 9.06 -21.31
CA ARG A 116 -10.29 10.43 -21.22
C ARG A 116 -10.97 10.88 -22.52
N ALA A 117 -10.38 10.60 -23.68
CA ALA A 117 -10.97 10.92 -24.97
C ALA A 117 -12.28 10.15 -25.23
N ALA A 118 -12.42 8.95 -24.67
CA ALA A 118 -13.67 8.18 -24.70
C ALA A 118 -14.72 8.66 -23.65
N GLY A 119 -14.36 9.61 -22.78
CA GLY A 119 -15.22 10.11 -21.72
C GLY A 119 -15.40 9.14 -20.57
N ILE A 120 -14.52 8.16 -20.40
CA ILE A 120 -14.60 7.14 -19.35
C ILE A 120 -13.73 7.57 -18.16
N PRO A 121 -14.33 7.79 -16.97
CA PRO A 121 -13.58 8.15 -15.78
C PRO A 121 -12.71 7.00 -15.29
N VAL A 122 -11.53 7.35 -14.77
CA VAL A 122 -10.54 6.38 -14.24
C VAL A 122 -10.32 6.60 -12.76
N ILE A 123 -10.36 5.51 -11.97
CA ILE A 123 -9.99 5.47 -10.55
C ILE A 123 -8.72 4.63 -10.40
N LEU A 124 -7.72 5.18 -9.71
CA LEU A 124 -6.57 4.40 -9.27
C LEU A 124 -6.90 3.71 -7.95
N VAL A 125 -6.59 2.42 -7.86
CA VAL A 125 -6.82 1.62 -6.64
C VAL A 125 -5.49 1.08 -6.13
N ASP A 126 -5.26 1.20 -4.83
CA ASP A 126 -4.05 0.75 -4.14
C ASP A 126 -2.80 1.53 -4.59
N ARG A 127 -2.35 1.39 -5.82
CA ARG A 127 -1.10 1.98 -6.32
C ARG A 127 -1.34 3.27 -7.09
N LYS A 128 -0.39 4.19 -6.98
CA LYS A 128 -0.37 5.48 -7.69
C LYS A 128 0.43 5.37 -8.99
N ILE A 129 0.24 6.37 -9.84
CA ILE A 129 1.05 6.60 -11.03
C ILE A 129 1.80 7.93 -10.93
N GLU A 130 2.90 8.02 -11.65
CA GLU A 130 3.63 9.27 -11.90
C GLU A 130 3.29 9.76 -13.32
N THR A 131 2.66 10.91 -13.40
CA THR A 131 2.26 11.51 -14.67
C THR A 131 2.37 13.03 -14.61
N GLY A 132 2.81 13.65 -15.71
CA GLY A 132 2.77 15.10 -15.89
C GLY A 132 1.43 15.62 -16.42
N LEU A 133 0.48 14.73 -16.74
CA LEU A 133 -0.81 15.09 -17.29
C LEU A 133 -1.83 15.37 -16.20
N LYS A 134 -2.71 16.33 -16.45
CA LYS A 134 -3.84 16.62 -15.57
C LYS A 134 -5.08 15.86 -16.04
N ASP A 135 -5.94 15.52 -15.08
CA ASP A 135 -7.28 14.98 -15.34
C ASP A 135 -7.29 13.68 -16.17
N VAL A 136 -6.24 12.85 -16.05
CA VAL A 136 -6.17 11.51 -16.66
C VAL A 136 -6.72 10.41 -15.77
N TYR A 137 -6.87 10.68 -14.50
CA TYR A 137 -7.68 9.92 -13.54
C TYR A 137 -8.37 10.91 -12.61
N ILE A 138 -9.46 10.50 -11.98
CA ILE A 138 -10.32 11.40 -11.20
C ILE A 138 -10.24 11.17 -9.69
N SER A 139 -9.80 9.98 -9.26
CA SER A 139 -9.65 9.66 -7.85
C SER A 139 -8.58 8.59 -7.64
N PHE A 140 -8.01 8.60 -6.45
CA PHE A 140 -7.16 7.53 -5.90
C PHE A 140 -7.83 6.96 -4.65
N LEU A 141 -7.87 5.63 -4.54
CA LEU A 141 -8.36 4.91 -3.36
C LEU A 141 -7.25 3.94 -2.91
N GLY A 142 -6.69 4.13 -1.73
CA GLY A 142 -5.59 3.27 -1.24
C GLY A 142 -4.96 3.76 0.04
N SER A 143 -3.78 3.22 0.34
CA SER A 143 -3.00 3.48 1.54
C SER A 143 -2.03 4.66 1.39
N ASP A 144 -1.60 5.25 2.50
CA ASP A 144 -0.49 6.20 2.53
C ASP A 144 0.84 5.46 2.77
N PHE A 145 1.45 5.01 1.68
CA PHE A 145 2.69 4.22 1.74
C PHE A 145 3.86 4.97 2.37
N LEU A 146 3.89 6.30 2.25
CA LEU A 146 4.90 7.11 2.91
C LEU A 146 4.73 7.05 4.43
N GLU A 147 3.48 7.16 4.88
CA GLU A 147 3.14 7.08 6.30
C GLU A 147 3.33 5.67 6.87
N GLU A 148 3.10 4.61 6.08
CA GLU A 148 3.43 3.23 6.48
C GLU A 148 4.94 3.10 6.75
N GLY A 149 5.80 3.58 5.84
CA GLY A 149 7.24 3.62 6.04
C GLY A 149 7.66 4.43 7.27
N ARG A 150 7.02 5.60 7.49
CA ARG A 150 7.26 6.42 8.68
C ARG A 150 6.85 5.71 9.97
N LYS A 151 5.73 4.99 9.99
CA LYS A 151 5.30 4.19 11.15
C LYS A 151 6.35 3.15 11.51
N ALA A 152 6.84 2.38 10.53
CA ALA A 152 7.91 1.41 10.71
C ALA A 152 9.20 2.05 11.25
N GLY A 153 9.61 3.18 10.66
CA GLY A 153 10.80 3.92 11.09
C GLY A 153 10.68 4.49 12.51
N ARG A 154 9.54 5.07 12.88
CA ARG A 154 9.30 5.60 14.23
C ARG A 154 9.34 4.50 15.29
N TRP A 155 8.72 3.36 15.00
CA TRP A 155 8.77 2.22 15.89
C TRP A 155 10.20 1.71 16.06
N LEU A 156 10.95 1.52 14.97
CA LEU A 156 12.33 1.08 15.03
C LEU A 156 13.22 2.03 15.84
N ARG A 157 13.08 3.32 15.59
CA ARG A 157 13.82 4.37 16.33
C ARG A 157 13.51 4.33 17.81
N SER A 158 12.26 4.10 18.20
CA SER A 158 11.85 3.94 19.60
C SER A 158 12.46 2.69 20.22
N LYS A 159 12.43 1.55 19.51
CA LYS A 159 12.96 0.27 20.00
C LYS A 159 14.47 0.32 20.30
N PHE A 160 15.22 1.02 19.48
CA PHE A 160 16.68 1.18 19.63
C PHE A 160 17.10 2.51 20.28
N GLY A 161 16.17 3.21 20.95
CA GLY A 161 16.42 4.54 21.54
C GLY A 161 17.62 4.60 22.48
N ASP A 162 17.80 3.58 23.31
CA ASP A 162 18.87 3.48 24.30
C ASP A 162 20.15 2.77 23.79
N THR A 163 20.16 2.30 22.55
CA THR A 163 21.31 1.62 21.95
C THR A 163 22.40 2.64 21.61
N THR A 164 23.65 2.33 21.94
CA THR A 164 24.82 3.21 21.70
C THR A 164 25.62 2.85 20.46
N GLY A 165 25.44 1.64 19.90
CA GLY A 165 26.15 1.15 18.72
C GLY A 165 25.37 1.38 17.43
N ASP A 166 26.00 0.99 16.31
CA ASP A 166 25.34 0.94 15.01
C ASP A 166 24.20 -0.09 15.02
N VAL A 167 23.12 0.20 14.30
CA VAL A 167 21.98 -0.70 14.05
C VAL A 167 22.00 -1.05 12.57
N ILE A 168 22.32 -2.29 12.27
CA ILE A 168 22.53 -2.79 10.91
C ILE A 168 21.23 -3.33 10.34
N ILE A 169 20.76 -2.69 9.29
CA ILE A 169 19.45 -2.94 8.68
C ILE A 169 19.63 -3.54 7.30
N VAL A 170 18.89 -4.59 6.99
CA VAL A 170 18.64 -5.05 5.63
C VAL A 170 17.19 -4.84 5.27
N GLU A 171 16.93 -4.47 4.03
CA GLU A 171 15.63 -4.10 3.53
C GLU A 171 15.26 -5.02 2.35
N LEU A 172 14.11 -5.66 2.46
CA LEU A 172 13.47 -6.44 1.39
C LEU A 172 12.40 -5.58 0.74
N ARG A 173 12.72 -5.03 -0.43
CA ARG A 173 11.85 -4.10 -1.14
C ARG A 173 10.83 -4.83 -2.01
N GLY A 174 9.71 -4.18 -2.25
CA GLY A 174 8.73 -4.64 -3.22
C GLY A 174 9.19 -4.51 -4.67
N THR A 175 8.24 -4.61 -5.60
CA THR A 175 8.50 -4.45 -7.04
C THR A 175 9.09 -3.08 -7.35
N GLU A 176 10.20 -3.06 -8.09
CA GLU A 176 10.84 -1.82 -8.50
C GLU A 176 9.91 -0.94 -9.36
N GLY A 177 9.89 0.36 -9.07
CA GLY A 177 9.04 1.32 -9.76
C GLY A 177 7.57 1.28 -9.34
N ALA A 178 7.19 0.51 -8.32
CA ALA A 178 5.85 0.53 -7.74
C ALA A 178 5.75 1.55 -6.59
N SER A 179 4.63 2.28 -6.52
CA SER A 179 4.42 3.34 -5.51
C SER A 179 4.54 2.86 -4.05
N PRO A 180 4.07 1.65 -3.64
CA PRO A 180 4.29 1.18 -2.27
C PRO A 180 5.78 0.93 -1.96
N THR A 181 6.56 0.45 -2.94
CA THR A 181 8.00 0.25 -2.75
C THR A 181 8.70 1.58 -2.48
N LYS A 182 8.40 2.60 -3.28
CA LYS A 182 8.98 3.93 -3.14
C LYS A 182 8.54 4.61 -1.85
N GLY A 183 7.24 4.62 -1.57
CA GLY A 183 6.70 5.31 -0.39
C GLY A 183 7.20 4.71 0.93
N ARG A 184 7.21 3.36 1.06
CA ARG A 184 7.71 2.67 2.25
C ARG A 184 9.20 2.93 2.47
N ASP A 185 10.02 2.84 1.40
CA ASP A 185 11.45 3.16 1.45
C ASP A 185 11.69 4.62 1.87
N GLU A 186 11.04 5.58 1.19
CA GLU A 186 11.20 7.01 1.48
C GLU A 186 10.78 7.35 2.91
N GLY A 187 9.61 6.88 3.36
CA GLY A 187 9.10 7.16 4.70
C GLY A 187 9.98 6.56 5.81
N PHE A 188 10.46 5.34 5.61
CA PHE A 188 11.36 4.67 6.54
C PHE A 188 12.69 5.43 6.68
N ARG A 189 13.32 5.76 5.55
CA ARG A 189 14.58 6.53 5.52
C ARG A 189 14.41 7.95 6.06
N GLU A 190 13.30 8.62 5.78
CA GLU A 190 13.02 9.96 6.30
C GLU A 190 13.12 9.99 7.82
N ILE A 191 12.50 9.02 8.51
CA ILE A 191 12.50 8.96 9.99
C ILE A 191 13.88 8.62 10.57
N LEU A 192 14.70 7.86 9.84
CA LEU A 192 16.01 7.42 10.32
C LEU A 192 17.16 8.37 9.91
N SER A 193 16.91 9.31 9.02
CA SER A 193 17.94 10.11 8.32
C SER A 193 18.83 10.97 9.23
N ASP A 194 18.33 11.42 10.37
CA ASP A 194 19.06 12.27 11.33
C ASP A 194 19.82 11.47 12.40
N ASP A 195 19.71 10.14 12.40
CA ASP A 195 20.39 9.26 13.34
C ASP A 195 21.34 8.30 12.63
N LEU A 196 22.62 8.63 12.58
CA LEU A 196 23.66 7.89 11.85
C LEU A 196 23.93 6.49 12.40
N ARG A 197 23.34 6.08 13.52
CA ARG A 197 23.44 4.71 14.04
C ARG A 197 22.70 3.73 13.15
N PHE A 198 21.58 4.15 12.52
CA PHE A 198 20.79 3.29 11.65
C PHE A 198 21.44 3.19 10.25
N LYS A 199 21.90 2.02 9.89
CA LYS A 199 22.62 1.77 8.64
C LYS A 199 21.94 0.73 7.78
N ILE A 200 21.30 1.15 6.72
CA ILE A 200 20.74 0.24 5.71
C ILE A 200 21.89 -0.21 4.82
N VAL A 201 22.40 -1.41 5.07
CA VAL A 201 23.60 -1.95 4.40
C VAL A 201 23.28 -2.75 3.15
N ARG A 202 22.06 -3.29 3.04
CA ARG A 202 21.53 -3.98 1.86
C ARG A 202 20.06 -3.60 1.68
N SER A 203 19.67 -3.37 0.44
CA SER A 203 18.31 -3.08 0.03
C SER A 203 18.08 -3.76 -1.32
N LEU A 204 17.32 -4.85 -1.34
CA LEU A 204 17.13 -5.70 -2.51
C LEU A 204 15.64 -6.00 -2.71
N SER A 205 15.20 -6.12 -3.97
CA SER A 205 13.82 -6.43 -4.29
C SER A 205 13.51 -7.91 -4.11
N GLY A 206 12.36 -8.20 -3.50
CA GLY A 206 11.70 -9.50 -3.45
C GLY A 206 10.33 -9.47 -4.14
N ASP A 207 10.02 -8.39 -4.90
CA ASP A 207 8.83 -8.25 -5.76
C ASP A 207 7.49 -8.51 -5.05
N PHE A 208 7.41 -8.31 -3.74
CA PHE A 208 6.27 -8.63 -2.86
C PHE A 208 5.92 -10.12 -2.79
N MET A 209 6.81 -11.00 -3.26
CA MET A 209 6.59 -12.45 -3.31
C MET A 209 7.30 -13.17 -2.17
N ARG A 210 6.63 -14.12 -1.50
CA ARG A 210 7.22 -14.96 -0.45
C ARG A 210 8.44 -15.74 -0.92
N SER A 211 8.35 -16.37 -2.10
CA SER A 211 9.47 -17.14 -2.65
C SER A 211 10.70 -16.27 -2.92
N LYS A 212 10.50 -15.08 -3.49
CA LYS A 212 11.59 -14.15 -3.75
C LYS A 212 12.13 -13.49 -2.48
N GLY A 213 11.27 -13.20 -1.50
CA GLY A 213 11.70 -12.76 -0.17
C GLY A 213 12.66 -13.76 0.46
N ARG A 214 12.35 -15.05 0.37
CA ARG A 214 13.24 -16.12 0.83
C ARG A 214 14.57 -16.17 0.05
N GLU A 215 14.53 -16.20 -1.28
CA GLU A 215 15.71 -16.22 -2.14
C GLU A 215 16.62 -15.03 -1.89
N THR A 216 16.04 -13.84 -1.80
CA THR A 216 16.77 -12.59 -1.52
C THR A 216 17.41 -12.63 -0.14
N MET A 217 16.70 -13.14 0.88
CA MET A 217 17.27 -13.26 2.21
C MET A 217 18.36 -14.31 2.29
N GLU A 218 18.21 -15.47 1.62
CA GLU A 218 19.26 -16.50 1.51
C GLU A 218 20.54 -15.91 0.87
N HIS A 219 20.40 -15.07 -0.16
CA HIS A 219 21.50 -14.36 -0.81
C HIS A 219 22.18 -13.38 0.16
N ILE A 220 21.40 -12.51 0.84
CA ILE A 220 21.93 -11.57 1.84
C ILE A 220 22.70 -12.31 2.93
N LEU A 221 22.13 -13.38 3.48
CA LEU A 221 22.76 -14.17 4.52
C LEU A 221 24.06 -14.83 4.04
N SER A 222 24.15 -15.24 2.78
CA SER A 222 25.35 -15.87 2.24
C SER A 222 26.50 -14.88 2.02
N GLU A 223 26.19 -13.64 1.65
CA GLU A 223 27.19 -12.64 1.33
C GLU A 223 27.56 -11.75 2.51
N TYR A 224 26.61 -11.45 3.36
CA TYR A 224 26.75 -10.40 4.35
C TYR A 224 26.75 -10.90 5.80
N TYR A 225 26.00 -11.95 6.12
CA TYR A 225 25.87 -12.42 7.51
C TYR A 225 27.05 -13.34 7.90
N ALA A 226 27.96 -12.82 8.72
CA ALA A 226 29.08 -13.57 9.30
C ALA A 226 29.41 -13.00 10.68
N PRO A 227 28.67 -13.37 11.75
CA PRO A 227 28.83 -12.80 13.09
C PRO A 227 30.26 -12.97 13.66
N SER A 228 30.92 -14.08 13.34
CA SER A 228 32.30 -14.32 13.74
C SER A 228 33.32 -13.33 13.15
N GLU A 229 32.93 -12.63 12.07
CA GLU A 229 33.74 -11.61 11.38
C GLU A 229 33.23 -10.18 11.67
N GLY A 230 32.30 -10.02 12.62
CA GLY A 230 31.65 -8.72 12.93
C GLY A 230 30.66 -8.23 11.87
N ARG A 231 30.22 -9.11 10.99
CA ARG A 231 29.13 -8.84 10.05
C ARG A 231 27.85 -9.43 10.61
N ASP A 232 27.04 -8.59 11.22
CA ASP A 232 25.79 -8.96 11.85
C ASP A 232 24.62 -8.18 11.22
N ILE A 233 23.41 -8.66 11.41
CA ILE A 233 22.19 -8.01 10.98
C ILE A 233 21.31 -7.86 12.22
N ASP A 234 20.97 -6.61 12.58
CA ASP A 234 20.13 -6.33 13.73
C ASP A 234 18.65 -6.29 13.35
N VAL A 235 18.34 -5.83 12.12
CA VAL A 235 16.98 -5.57 11.67
C VAL A 235 16.76 -6.01 10.24
N ILE A 236 15.62 -6.64 9.98
CA ILE A 236 15.07 -6.86 8.65
C ILE A 236 13.79 -6.06 8.52
N PHE A 237 13.74 -5.12 7.56
CA PHE A 237 12.52 -4.43 7.14
C PHE A 237 12.06 -5.02 5.81
N ALA A 238 10.96 -5.76 5.83
CA ALA A 238 10.30 -6.29 4.64
C ALA A 238 9.10 -5.41 4.27
N HIS A 239 9.03 -5.01 3.01
CA HIS A 239 7.96 -4.12 2.54
C HIS A 239 6.58 -4.79 2.49
N ASN A 240 6.49 -6.12 2.73
CA ASN A 240 5.23 -6.79 2.99
C ASN A 240 5.42 -8.09 3.78
N ASP A 241 4.30 -8.65 4.25
CA ASP A 241 4.27 -9.86 5.07
C ASP A 241 4.72 -11.11 4.29
N ASP A 242 4.34 -11.25 3.03
CA ASP A 242 4.77 -12.38 2.20
C ASP A 242 6.30 -12.48 2.12
N MET A 243 7.00 -11.35 1.88
CA MET A 243 8.47 -11.34 1.89
C MET A 243 9.04 -11.57 3.29
N ALA A 244 8.41 -11.03 4.34
CA ALA A 244 8.83 -11.27 5.72
C ALA A 244 8.75 -12.75 6.07
N MET A 245 7.65 -13.42 5.73
CA MET A 245 7.48 -14.87 5.95
C MET A 245 8.53 -15.68 5.16
N GLY A 246 8.84 -15.26 3.93
CA GLY A 246 9.93 -15.88 3.15
C GLY A 246 11.29 -15.67 3.79
N ALA A 247 11.58 -14.48 4.32
CA ALA A 247 12.83 -14.19 5.03
C ALA A 247 12.96 -15.02 6.30
N MET A 248 11.87 -15.19 7.07
CA MET A 248 11.84 -16.05 8.25
C MET A 248 12.24 -17.50 7.92
N GLU A 249 11.70 -18.05 6.82
CA GLU A 249 12.09 -19.39 6.35
C GLU A 249 13.61 -19.51 6.06
N ALA A 250 14.21 -18.45 5.49
CA ALA A 250 15.65 -18.41 5.22
C ALA A 250 16.49 -18.35 6.52
N LEU A 251 16.05 -17.57 7.51
CA LEU A 251 16.68 -17.45 8.83
C LEU A 251 16.64 -18.77 9.58
N GLU A 252 15.47 -19.40 9.66
CA GLU A 252 15.25 -20.65 10.39
C GLU A 252 16.11 -21.80 9.83
N ARG A 253 16.30 -21.88 8.51
CA ARG A 253 17.20 -22.85 7.89
C ARG A 253 18.65 -22.72 8.33
N ARG A 254 19.05 -21.55 8.82
CA ARG A 254 20.38 -21.29 9.39
C ARG A 254 20.41 -21.33 10.91
N GLY A 255 19.30 -21.71 11.54
CA GLY A 255 19.16 -21.75 13.01
C GLY A 255 19.10 -20.38 13.67
N ILE A 256 18.81 -19.31 12.88
CA ILE A 256 18.59 -17.94 13.37
C ILE A 256 17.12 -17.80 13.71
N LYS A 257 16.80 -17.28 14.87
CA LYS A 257 15.42 -17.14 15.35
C LYS A 257 14.87 -15.77 14.95
N PRO A 258 13.92 -15.71 13.99
CA PRO A 258 13.29 -14.45 13.62
C PRO A 258 12.60 -13.81 14.83
N GLY A 259 12.62 -12.49 14.93
CA GLY A 259 12.03 -11.74 16.02
C GLY A 259 12.79 -11.78 17.35
N GLN A 260 13.74 -12.71 17.51
CA GLN A 260 14.53 -12.88 18.73
C GLN A 260 16.02 -12.56 18.50
N ASP A 261 16.65 -13.21 17.52
CA ASP A 261 18.05 -12.96 17.18
C ASP A 261 18.18 -11.75 16.24
N ILE A 262 17.17 -11.51 15.39
CA ILE A 262 17.08 -10.39 14.44
C ILE A 262 15.68 -9.78 14.54
N VAL A 263 15.60 -8.48 14.71
CA VAL A 263 14.32 -7.73 14.73
C VAL A 263 13.68 -7.77 13.34
N MET A 264 12.40 -8.11 13.29
CA MET A 264 11.64 -8.25 12.05
C MET A 264 10.51 -7.22 11.99
N ILE A 265 10.47 -6.44 10.91
CA ILE A 265 9.41 -5.46 10.61
C ILE A 265 8.78 -5.83 9.29
N SER A 266 7.44 -5.84 9.23
CA SER A 266 6.70 -6.08 8.00
C SER A 266 5.54 -5.09 7.81
N VAL A 267 4.88 -5.18 6.67
CA VAL A 267 3.69 -4.39 6.31
C VAL A 267 2.65 -5.32 5.72
N ASP A 268 1.41 -5.07 5.88
CA ASP A 268 0.12 -5.59 5.43
C ASP A 268 -0.78 -5.98 6.62
N ALA A 269 -0.25 -6.60 7.65
CA ALA A 269 -0.95 -7.20 8.77
C ALA A 269 -1.87 -8.36 8.35
N GLN A 270 -1.36 -9.27 7.52
CA GLN A 270 -2.01 -10.54 7.19
C GLN A 270 -2.17 -11.39 8.46
N ARG A 271 -3.12 -12.32 8.45
CA ARG A 271 -3.36 -13.22 9.59
C ARG A 271 -2.08 -13.96 10.00
N SER A 272 -1.34 -14.51 9.03
CA SER A 272 -0.08 -15.23 9.25
C SER A 272 0.99 -14.37 9.92
N ALA A 273 1.08 -13.09 9.54
CA ALA A 273 2.03 -12.15 10.14
C ALA A 273 1.63 -11.76 11.58
N LEU A 274 0.33 -11.56 11.84
CA LEU A 274 -0.16 -11.29 13.19
C LEU A 274 -0.01 -12.52 14.11
N GLU A 275 -0.14 -13.73 13.59
CA GLU A 275 0.16 -14.97 14.31
C GLU A 275 1.66 -15.06 14.63
N ALA A 276 2.53 -14.72 13.67
CA ALA A 276 3.99 -14.66 13.86
C ALA A 276 4.39 -13.58 14.89
N LEU A 277 3.73 -12.42 14.88
CA LEU A 277 3.92 -11.36 15.88
C LEU A 277 3.58 -11.88 17.29
N LYS A 278 2.43 -12.55 17.46
CA LYS A 278 2.04 -13.16 18.74
C LYS A 278 2.98 -14.28 19.19
N ALA A 279 3.61 -14.97 18.25
CA ALA A 279 4.62 -16.00 18.53
C ALA A 279 6.01 -15.42 18.82
N GLY A 280 6.21 -14.11 18.72
CA GLY A 280 7.50 -13.44 18.91
C GLY A 280 8.47 -13.68 17.77
N GLN A 281 7.96 -13.97 16.57
CA GLN A 281 8.74 -14.16 15.34
C GLN A 281 8.77 -12.91 14.44
N LEU A 282 7.82 -11.98 14.66
CA LEU A 282 7.82 -10.61 14.17
C LEU A 282 7.76 -9.66 15.38
N ASN A 283 8.27 -8.44 15.21
CA ASN A 283 8.30 -7.45 16.29
C ASN A 283 7.39 -6.24 15.98
N CYS A 284 7.18 -5.96 14.69
CA CYS A 284 6.33 -4.85 14.24
C CYS A 284 5.67 -5.21 12.91
N VAL A 285 4.38 -4.97 12.81
CA VAL A 285 3.59 -5.14 11.59
C VAL A 285 2.78 -3.87 11.37
N VAL A 286 3.05 -3.15 10.28
CA VAL A 286 2.28 -1.98 9.87
C VAL A 286 1.08 -2.47 9.05
N GLU A 287 -0.10 -1.98 9.35
CA GLU A 287 -1.30 -2.35 8.58
C GLU A 287 -1.31 -1.70 7.20
N CYS A 288 -1.71 -2.48 6.19
CA CYS A 288 -2.10 -2.04 4.85
C CYS A 288 -3.31 -2.89 4.44
N THR A 289 -4.49 -2.27 4.35
CA THR A 289 -5.73 -3.02 4.10
C THR A 289 -5.96 -3.35 2.63
N PRO A 290 -6.36 -4.59 2.26
CA PRO A 290 -6.76 -4.94 0.89
C PRO A 290 -8.25 -4.68 0.60
N TYR A 291 -9.03 -4.26 1.59
CA TYR A 291 -10.51 -4.23 1.52
C TYR A 291 -11.07 -2.95 0.91
N PHE A 292 -10.73 -2.68 -0.34
CA PHE A 292 -11.20 -1.50 -1.08
C PHE A 292 -12.55 -1.71 -1.80
N GLY A 293 -13.05 -2.95 -1.89
CA GLY A 293 -14.17 -3.29 -2.75
C GLY A 293 -15.43 -2.47 -2.49
N ASP A 294 -15.92 -2.42 -1.25
CA ASP A 294 -17.15 -1.71 -0.91
C ASP A 294 -17.02 -0.21 -1.23
N GLN A 295 -15.90 0.40 -0.87
CA GLN A 295 -15.65 1.82 -1.11
C GLN A 295 -15.50 2.13 -2.60
N LEU A 296 -14.81 1.26 -3.35
CA LEU A 296 -14.72 1.38 -4.81
C LEU A 296 -16.10 1.33 -5.46
N MET A 297 -16.98 0.38 -5.08
CA MET A 297 -18.31 0.30 -5.65
C MET A 297 -19.18 1.53 -5.33
N GLN A 298 -19.02 2.13 -4.15
CA GLN A 298 -19.67 3.40 -3.80
C GLN A 298 -19.21 4.56 -4.70
N LEU A 299 -17.89 4.65 -5.00
CA LEU A 299 -17.36 5.65 -5.92
C LEU A 299 -17.88 5.42 -7.34
N VAL A 300 -17.90 4.19 -7.82
CA VAL A 300 -18.43 3.81 -9.14
C VAL A 300 -19.90 4.19 -9.26
N ALA A 301 -20.73 3.88 -8.28
CA ALA A 301 -22.14 4.24 -8.27
C ALA A 301 -22.37 5.75 -8.18
N ALA A 302 -21.53 6.48 -7.45
CA ALA A 302 -21.56 7.93 -7.39
C ALA A 302 -21.30 8.55 -8.76
N LEU A 303 -20.23 8.10 -9.46
CA LEU A 303 -19.90 8.56 -10.80
C LEU A 303 -20.98 8.24 -11.83
N ALA A 304 -21.52 7.02 -11.83
CA ALA A 304 -22.59 6.63 -12.74
C ALA A 304 -23.87 7.45 -12.53
N SER A 305 -24.09 8.00 -11.32
CA SER A 305 -25.18 8.92 -11.03
C SER A 305 -24.83 10.40 -11.25
N GLY A 306 -23.67 10.71 -11.84
CA GLY A 306 -23.24 12.08 -12.13
C GLY A 306 -22.78 12.88 -10.92
N ARG A 307 -22.47 12.22 -9.80
CA ARG A 307 -21.97 12.89 -8.59
C ARG A 307 -20.44 13.00 -8.62
N GLU A 308 -19.94 14.11 -8.08
CA GLU A 308 -18.51 14.28 -7.84
C GLU A 308 -18.02 13.36 -6.71
N ILE A 309 -16.76 12.92 -6.83
CA ILE A 309 -16.09 12.12 -5.82
C ILE A 309 -14.79 12.80 -5.37
N PRO A 310 -14.30 12.51 -4.15
CA PRO A 310 -13.04 13.07 -3.69
C PRO A 310 -11.87 12.69 -4.60
N PRO A 311 -10.85 13.56 -4.77
CA PRO A 311 -9.68 13.27 -5.61
C PRO A 311 -8.77 12.20 -5.03
N ALA A 312 -8.84 11.96 -3.72
CA ALA A 312 -8.13 10.88 -3.06
C ALA A 312 -8.86 10.46 -1.77
N ILE A 313 -8.82 9.16 -1.49
CA ILE A 313 -9.32 8.56 -0.27
C ILE A 313 -8.24 7.62 0.25
N TYR A 314 -7.80 7.86 1.48
CA TYR A 314 -6.81 7.05 2.15
C TYR A 314 -7.44 6.19 3.22
N SER A 315 -6.99 4.94 3.32
CA SER A 315 -7.39 4.03 4.39
C SER A 315 -6.81 4.49 5.73
N GLU A 316 -7.62 4.37 6.78
CA GLU A 316 -7.10 4.44 8.14
C GLU A 316 -6.45 3.10 8.49
N GLU A 317 -5.18 3.14 8.86
CA GLU A 317 -4.36 1.96 9.11
C GLU A 317 -3.59 2.13 10.42
N THR A 318 -3.40 1.04 11.12
CA THR A 318 -2.75 1.01 12.43
C THR A 318 -1.35 0.37 12.36
N ILE A 319 -0.77 0.12 13.50
CA ILE A 319 0.47 -0.61 13.71
C ILE A 319 0.26 -1.62 14.83
N PHE A 320 0.75 -2.83 14.66
CA PHE A 320 0.78 -3.89 15.67
C PHE A 320 2.23 -4.15 16.08
N THR A 321 2.49 -4.23 17.36
CA THR A 321 3.86 -4.37 17.88
C THR A 321 3.96 -5.52 18.88
N GLU A 322 5.18 -5.97 19.13
CA GLU A 322 5.45 -7.01 20.13
C GLU A 322 5.00 -6.62 21.55
N ASP A 323 4.97 -5.30 21.85
CA ASP A 323 4.57 -4.79 23.17
C ASP A 323 3.04 -4.70 23.31
N ASP A 324 2.32 -4.61 22.18
CA ASP A 324 0.86 -4.53 22.10
C ASP A 324 0.33 -5.40 20.95
N PRO A 325 0.52 -6.72 21.02
CA PRO A 325 -0.01 -7.63 20.01
C PRO A 325 -1.54 -7.69 20.11
N PRO A 326 -2.28 -7.85 19.01
CA PRO A 326 -3.73 -7.87 19.05
C PRO A 326 -4.23 -9.03 19.92
N GLU A 327 -5.04 -8.73 20.94
CA GLU A 327 -5.63 -9.76 21.86
C GLU A 327 -6.40 -10.80 21.07
N ASN A 328 -7.29 -10.33 20.19
CA ASN A 328 -8.00 -11.13 19.21
C ASN A 328 -7.46 -10.80 17.82
N LEU A 329 -7.12 -11.83 17.05
CA LEU A 329 -6.81 -11.61 15.65
C LEU A 329 -8.05 -10.98 15.00
N PRO A 330 -7.92 -9.81 14.34
CA PRO A 330 -9.01 -9.28 13.54
C PRO A 330 -9.54 -10.39 12.64
N GLU A 331 -10.85 -10.40 12.36
CA GLU A 331 -11.41 -11.30 11.35
C GLU A 331 -10.82 -10.88 9.99
N ARG A 332 -9.64 -11.40 9.69
CA ARG A 332 -8.94 -11.21 8.43
C ARG A 332 -9.05 -12.51 7.63
N GLU A 333 -9.51 -12.37 6.39
CA GLU A 333 -9.62 -13.49 5.45
C GLU A 333 -8.32 -13.68 4.65
N TYR A 334 -7.27 -12.93 4.98
CA TYR A 334 -5.95 -12.96 4.31
C TYR A 334 -4.81 -12.99 5.32
#